data_6c4e37b41f001195e4348bf53418df34
#
_entry.id   6c4e37b41f001195e4348bf53418df34
#
_cell.length_a   1.000
_cell.length_b   1.000
_cell.length_c   1.000
_cell.angle_alpha   90.00
_cell.angle_beta   90.00
_cell.angle_gamma   90.00
#
_symmetry.space_group_name_H-M   'P 1'
#
loop_
_entity.id
_entity.type
_entity.pdbx_description
1 polymer ?
#
loop_
_entity_poly.entity_id
_entity_poly.type
_entity_poly.pdbx_seq_one_letter_code
_entity_poly.pdbx_strand_id
1 'polypeptide(L)'
;LAVFIFLLVVFIIRKRVDQARREQVRLEMKIVERTKEIRAQNEKIEMQKRIIEEEKNKVEEQKRLLQIEKDKTENVLRNVIPESTAEELKTKGRASARAYKTVSVLFTDFVGFTKIAEGLKPTELVNRLDVYFRKFDEIIVRNNLEKIKTIGDAYMCAGGVPVRNNTNPIDAVLAALQIQDYMHKLKHDALANGREYWELRLGINTGEVTAGVIGSERLAYDIWGATVNQAQRMEMMGEPGRVTISGATFKFIEPYFECTFRGKVQSKSKGLIDMFTVERIKPELSINGEGLIPNERFQQIVNLHLYSSINYYKAERHIMKVLEKGLSPKLHYHSIAHTKDVVRAVERYALLEGVTDEGLFLLKSAATYHDAGFVESYEKNEPIGARMAEEILPKYGYSEQHIAQIKELIFVTQIPHKPKNKLEEIICDADLDYLGRDDFHDIADKLRRELREHGKINSDRQWDEMQVAFLNMHTYFTPTAIASRQAKKIQNLEEVKVRLKRNDYAD
;
A
#
# COMPACT_ATOMS: atom_id res chain seq x y z
N LEU A 1 -35.80 -100.71 1.33
CA LEU A 1 -34.66 -99.83 0.97
C LEU A 1 -35.12 -98.40 0.76
N ALA A 2 -36.16 -98.14 -0.05
CA ALA A 2 -36.62 -96.76 -0.39
C ALA A 2 -37.08 -95.96 0.88
N VAL A 3 -37.79 -96.60 1.80
CA VAL A 3 -38.21 -95.93 3.08
C VAL A 3 -37.02 -95.54 3.95
N PHE A 4 -35.99 -96.40 4.01
CA PHE A 4 -34.78 -96.11 4.80
C PHE A 4 -33.97 -94.94 4.15
N ILE A 5 -33.85 -94.87 2.85
CA ILE A 5 -33.21 -93.73 2.14
C ILE A 5 -33.99 -92.45 2.36
N PHE A 6 -35.33 -92.49 2.30
CA PHE A 6 -36.16 -91.33 2.64
C PHE A 6 -35.97 -90.79 4.06
N LEU A 7 -35.98 -91.69 5.06
CA LEU A 7 -35.76 -91.32 6.46
C LEU A 7 -34.33 -90.77 6.67
N LEU A 8 -33.32 -91.27 6.00
CA LEU A 8 -31.96 -90.80 6.08
C LEU A 8 -31.82 -89.39 5.45
N VAL A 9 -32.47 -89.16 4.30
CA VAL A 9 -32.51 -87.84 3.66
C VAL A 9 -33.22 -86.81 4.56
N VAL A 10 -34.37 -87.17 5.13
CA VAL A 10 -35.08 -86.30 6.07
C VAL A 10 -34.27 -86.02 7.33
N PHE A 11 -33.52 -86.98 7.86
CA PHE A 11 -32.60 -86.76 8.96
C PHE A 11 -31.45 -85.84 8.63
N ILE A 12 -30.84 -86.00 7.47
CA ILE A 12 -29.75 -85.09 6.98
C ILE A 12 -30.26 -83.68 6.76
N ILE A 13 -31.46 -83.54 6.17
CA ILE A 13 -32.08 -82.22 5.98
C ILE A 13 -32.36 -81.56 7.34
N ARG A 14 -32.99 -82.27 8.25
CA ARG A 14 -33.24 -81.74 9.62
C ARG A 14 -31.94 -81.31 10.31
N LYS A 15 -30.93 -82.16 10.28
CA LYS A 15 -29.64 -81.82 10.87
C LYS A 15 -29.01 -80.57 10.27
N ARG A 16 -29.12 -80.43 8.96
CA ARG A 16 -28.62 -79.19 8.25
C ARG A 16 -29.45 -77.93 8.60
N VAL A 17 -30.78 -78.09 8.71
CA VAL A 17 -31.64 -76.98 9.10
C VAL A 17 -31.38 -76.55 10.57
N ASP A 18 -31.20 -77.53 11.45
CA ASP A 18 -30.85 -77.21 12.88
C ASP A 18 -29.47 -76.54 12.98
N GLN A 19 -28.52 -76.99 12.20
CA GLN A 19 -27.19 -76.36 12.12
C GLN A 19 -27.26 -74.90 11.58
N ALA A 20 -27.95 -74.68 10.49
CA ALA A 20 -28.18 -73.37 9.93
C ALA A 20 -28.92 -72.42 10.93
N ARG A 21 -29.91 -72.93 11.62
CA ARG A 21 -30.64 -72.19 12.63
C ARG A 21 -29.76 -71.78 13.85
N ARG A 22 -28.87 -72.66 14.29
CA ARG A 22 -27.90 -72.37 15.37
C ARG A 22 -26.87 -71.33 14.87
N GLU A 23 -26.44 -71.41 13.67
CA GLU A 23 -25.50 -70.46 13.07
C GLU A 23 -26.15 -69.11 12.87
N GLN A 24 -27.39 -69.05 12.43
CA GLN A 24 -28.16 -67.81 12.32
C GLN A 24 -28.32 -67.13 13.71
N VAL A 25 -28.73 -67.83 14.74
CA VAL A 25 -28.84 -67.28 16.09
C VAL A 25 -27.47 -66.76 16.62
N ARG A 26 -26.38 -67.47 16.29
CA ARG A 26 -25.02 -67.03 16.64
C ARG A 26 -24.61 -65.78 15.93
N LEU A 27 -24.97 -65.64 14.67
CA LEU A 27 -24.72 -64.43 13.88
C LEU A 27 -25.56 -63.24 14.36
N GLU A 28 -26.83 -63.46 14.66
CA GLU A 28 -27.71 -62.44 15.25
C GLU A 28 -27.19 -61.92 16.60
N MET A 29 -26.73 -62.80 17.49
CA MET A 29 -26.09 -62.37 18.75
C MET A 29 -24.82 -61.56 18.51
N LYS A 30 -23.96 -61.97 17.56
CA LYS A 30 -22.76 -61.18 17.19
C LYS A 30 -23.11 -59.82 16.63
N ILE A 31 -24.16 -59.73 15.79
CA ILE A 31 -24.63 -58.46 15.25
C ILE A 31 -25.11 -57.53 16.38
N VAL A 32 -25.89 -58.05 17.31
CA VAL A 32 -26.37 -57.25 18.46
C VAL A 32 -25.20 -56.76 19.32
N GLU A 33 -24.21 -57.61 19.61
CA GLU A 33 -23.03 -57.25 20.38
C GLU A 33 -22.20 -56.18 19.67
N ARG A 34 -21.90 -56.36 18.36
CA ARG A 34 -21.20 -55.38 17.54
C ARG A 34 -21.95 -54.05 17.39
N THR A 35 -23.28 -54.12 17.27
CA THR A 35 -24.11 -52.92 17.21
C THR A 35 -24.05 -52.12 18.50
N LYS A 36 -24.00 -52.81 19.64
CA LYS A 36 -23.85 -52.19 20.96
C LYS A 36 -22.45 -51.53 21.11
N GLU A 37 -21.40 -52.21 20.68
CA GLU A 37 -20.05 -51.68 20.68
C GLU A 37 -19.94 -50.41 19.79
N ILE A 38 -20.47 -50.45 18.58
CA ILE A 38 -20.49 -49.32 17.62
C ILE A 38 -21.26 -48.12 18.20
N ARG A 39 -22.41 -48.36 18.82
CA ARG A 39 -23.17 -47.29 19.50
C ARG A 39 -22.35 -46.61 20.59
N ALA A 40 -21.69 -47.39 21.46
CA ALA A 40 -20.85 -46.84 22.51
C ALA A 40 -19.64 -46.09 21.98
N GLN A 41 -19.05 -46.56 20.87
CA GLN A 41 -17.97 -45.81 20.17
C GLN A 41 -18.47 -44.49 19.56
N ASN A 42 -19.64 -44.51 18.92
CA ASN A 42 -20.22 -43.31 18.34
C ASN A 42 -20.57 -42.25 19.40
N GLU A 43 -21.12 -42.67 20.54
CA GLU A 43 -21.38 -41.75 21.68
C GLU A 43 -20.07 -41.10 22.19
N LYS A 44 -18.99 -41.89 22.26
CA LYS A 44 -17.67 -41.38 22.67
C LYS A 44 -17.10 -40.41 21.65
N ILE A 45 -17.25 -40.69 20.35
CA ILE A 45 -16.82 -39.82 19.25
C ILE A 45 -17.61 -38.49 19.27
N GLU A 46 -18.93 -38.56 19.47
CA GLU A 46 -19.75 -37.35 19.54
C GLU A 46 -19.39 -36.48 20.76
N MET A 47 -19.08 -37.11 21.90
CA MET A 47 -18.59 -36.36 23.06
C MET A 47 -17.23 -35.71 22.80
N GLN A 48 -16.31 -36.41 22.16
CA GLN A 48 -14.99 -35.84 21.77
C GLN A 48 -15.16 -34.69 20.77
N LYS A 49 -16.04 -34.82 19.79
CA LYS A 49 -16.31 -33.71 18.82
C LYS A 49 -16.82 -32.47 19.54
N ARG A 50 -17.71 -32.59 20.51
CA ARG A 50 -18.20 -31.44 21.31
C ARG A 50 -17.06 -30.76 22.07
N ILE A 51 -16.19 -31.53 22.72
CA ILE A 51 -15.04 -30.99 23.46
C ILE A 51 -14.09 -30.23 22.49
N ILE A 52 -13.80 -30.83 21.33
CA ILE A 52 -12.94 -30.20 20.31
C ILE A 52 -13.56 -28.89 19.79
N GLU A 53 -14.87 -28.87 19.56
CA GLU A 53 -15.57 -27.67 19.09
C GLU A 53 -15.56 -26.56 20.17
N GLU A 54 -15.73 -26.90 21.43
CA GLU A 54 -15.64 -25.96 22.56
C GLU A 54 -14.20 -25.40 22.70
N GLU A 55 -13.17 -26.26 22.58
CA GLU A 55 -11.78 -25.83 22.60
C GLU A 55 -11.44 -24.94 21.39
N LYS A 56 -11.91 -25.29 20.20
CA LYS A 56 -11.75 -24.49 19.00
C LYS A 56 -12.35 -23.09 19.17
N ASN A 57 -13.57 -23.01 19.70
CA ASN A 57 -14.23 -21.72 19.96
C ASN A 57 -13.44 -20.85 20.96
N LYS A 58 -12.90 -21.49 22.03
CA LYS A 58 -12.03 -20.79 22.99
C LYS A 58 -10.76 -20.25 22.34
N VAL A 59 -10.11 -21.04 21.50
CA VAL A 59 -8.90 -20.63 20.77
C VAL A 59 -9.19 -19.49 19.78
N GLU A 60 -10.33 -19.54 19.09
CA GLU A 60 -10.75 -18.46 18.18
C GLU A 60 -11.02 -17.15 18.94
N GLU A 61 -11.69 -17.20 20.09
CA GLU A 61 -11.92 -16.01 20.92
C GLU A 61 -10.61 -15.45 21.50
N GLN A 62 -9.69 -16.31 21.95
CA GLN A 62 -8.37 -15.87 22.40
C GLN A 62 -7.57 -15.19 21.27
N LYS A 63 -7.60 -15.74 20.05
CA LYS A 63 -6.97 -15.12 18.87
C LYS A 63 -7.56 -13.75 18.57
N ARG A 64 -8.89 -13.63 18.65
CA ARG A 64 -9.59 -12.35 18.45
C ARG A 64 -9.18 -11.30 19.47
N LEU A 65 -9.13 -11.65 20.75
CA LEU A 65 -8.70 -10.74 21.81
C LEU A 65 -7.23 -10.33 21.65
N LEU A 66 -6.35 -11.27 21.31
CA LEU A 66 -4.94 -11.00 21.05
C LEU A 66 -4.76 -10.07 19.85
N GLN A 67 -5.56 -10.23 18.78
CA GLN A 67 -5.52 -9.34 17.63
C GLN A 67 -5.95 -7.91 17.99
N ILE A 68 -7.01 -7.76 18.79
CA ILE A 68 -7.46 -6.44 19.27
C ILE A 68 -6.38 -5.76 20.13
N GLU A 69 -5.71 -6.51 21.00
CA GLU A 69 -4.63 -5.98 21.83
C GLU A 69 -3.40 -5.59 21.00
N LYS A 70 -3.06 -6.42 20.02
CA LYS A 70 -2.00 -6.13 19.04
C LYS A 70 -2.31 -4.84 18.26
N ASP A 71 -3.51 -4.72 17.73
CA ASP A 71 -3.94 -3.54 16.96
C ASP A 71 -3.90 -2.26 17.82
N LYS A 72 -4.32 -2.35 19.08
CA LYS A 72 -4.20 -1.22 20.03
C LYS A 72 -2.74 -0.82 20.28
N THR A 73 -1.88 -1.80 20.51
CA THR A 73 -0.45 -1.57 20.74
C THR A 73 0.22 -0.97 19.50
N GLU A 74 -0.13 -1.46 18.30
CA GLU A 74 0.37 -0.91 17.04
C GLU A 74 -0.08 0.53 16.82
N ASN A 75 -1.35 0.85 17.09
CA ASN A 75 -1.85 2.22 16.99
C ASN A 75 -1.15 3.16 17.95
N VAL A 76 -0.88 2.76 19.19
CA VAL A 76 -0.12 3.58 20.14
C VAL A 76 1.31 3.80 19.64
N LEU A 77 1.97 2.78 19.13
CA LEU A 77 3.33 2.88 18.59
C LEU A 77 3.41 3.81 17.36
N ARG A 78 2.45 3.72 16.45
CA ARG A 78 2.35 4.59 15.26
C ARG A 78 2.11 6.07 15.61
N ASN A 79 1.46 6.34 16.74
CA ASN A 79 1.25 7.71 17.21
C ASN A 79 2.51 8.35 17.83
N VAL A 80 3.53 7.55 18.15
CA VAL A 80 4.76 8.02 18.80
C VAL A 80 5.96 8.00 17.86
N ILE A 81 5.99 7.06 16.91
CA ILE A 81 7.12 6.85 16.00
C ILE A 81 6.58 6.60 14.59
N PRO A 82 7.21 7.18 13.54
CA PRO A 82 6.81 6.93 12.15
C PRO A 82 6.78 5.44 11.79
N GLU A 83 5.81 5.04 10.97
CA GLU A 83 5.50 3.63 10.68
C GLU A 83 6.71 2.83 10.19
N SER A 84 7.47 3.37 9.22
CA SER A 84 8.67 2.71 8.69
C SER A 84 9.76 2.48 9.74
N THR A 85 9.86 3.39 10.71
CA THR A 85 10.80 3.32 11.83
C THR A 85 10.31 2.34 12.90
N ALA A 86 8.99 2.29 13.14
CA ALA A 86 8.37 1.32 14.04
C ALA A 86 8.54 -0.12 13.53
N GLU A 87 8.40 -0.35 12.22
CA GLU A 87 8.66 -1.66 11.59
C GLU A 87 10.13 -2.09 11.74
N GLU A 88 11.08 -1.16 11.55
CA GLU A 88 12.50 -1.47 11.74
C GLU A 88 12.81 -1.82 13.21
N LEU A 89 12.22 -1.11 14.17
CA LEU A 89 12.33 -1.43 15.59
C LEU A 89 11.76 -2.80 15.94
N LYS A 90 10.58 -3.15 15.40
CA LYS A 90 9.96 -4.47 15.62
C LYS A 90 10.82 -5.62 15.06
N THR A 91 11.39 -5.42 13.88
CA THR A 91 12.13 -6.50 13.17
C THR A 91 13.55 -6.64 13.62
N LYS A 92 14.25 -5.53 13.94
CA LYS A 92 15.69 -5.50 14.22
C LYS A 92 16.03 -5.14 15.68
N GLY A 93 15.02 -4.78 16.50
CA GLY A 93 15.22 -4.30 17.86
C GLY A 93 15.86 -2.92 17.97
N ARG A 94 16.19 -2.29 16.86
CA ARG A 94 16.77 -0.95 16.77
C ARG A 94 16.42 -0.29 15.44
N ALA A 95 16.29 1.04 15.42
CA ALA A 95 16.17 1.81 14.20
C ALA A 95 17.50 2.51 13.88
N SER A 96 17.90 2.48 12.62
CA SER A 96 19.16 3.09 12.16
C SER A 96 18.95 4.57 11.83
N ALA A 97 19.89 5.42 12.22
CA ALA A 97 19.89 6.82 11.77
C ALA A 97 20.16 6.88 10.26
N ARG A 98 19.40 7.73 9.54
CA ARG A 98 19.46 7.88 8.09
C ARG A 98 19.72 9.33 7.70
N ALA A 99 20.57 9.55 6.70
CA ALA A 99 20.82 10.86 6.12
C ALA A 99 19.80 11.15 5.01
N TYR A 100 19.25 12.36 5.01
CA TYR A 100 18.29 12.89 4.05
C TYR A 100 18.86 14.17 3.45
N LYS A 101 18.97 14.24 2.11
CA LYS A 101 19.63 15.38 1.41
C LYS A 101 18.74 16.62 1.33
N THR A 102 17.44 16.44 1.23
CA THR A 102 16.48 17.53 1.04
C THR A 102 15.29 17.32 1.98
N VAL A 103 15.29 18.06 3.06
CA VAL A 103 14.25 18.06 4.11
C VAL A 103 13.90 19.51 4.40
N SER A 104 12.62 19.83 4.39
CA SER A 104 12.12 21.14 4.76
C SER A 104 11.63 21.09 6.20
N VAL A 105 12.33 21.81 7.07
CA VAL A 105 12.02 21.90 8.50
C VAL A 105 11.25 23.18 8.73
N LEU A 106 10.11 23.08 9.42
CA LEU A 106 9.24 24.17 9.80
C LEU A 106 9.20 24.29 11.33
N PHE A 107 9.46 25.48 11.82
CA PHE A 107 9.27 25.87 13.22
C PHE A 107 8.18 26.91 13.35
N THR A 108 7.39 26.80 14.43
CA THR A 108 6.48 27.86 14.86
C THR A 108 6.75 28.22 16.30
N ASP A 109 6.46 29.48 16.69
CA ASP A 109 6.59 29.95 18.05
C ASP A 109 5.57 31.07 18.33
N PHE A 110 4.94 31.07 19.52
CA PHE A 110 3.99 32.12 19.90
C PHE A 110 4.70 33.36 20.45
N VAL A 111 4.33 34.50 19.89
CA VAL A 111 4.95 35.78 20.27
C VAL A 111 4.60 36.19 21.69
N GLY A 112 5.61 36.39 22.53
CA GLY A 112 5.42 36.82 23.91
C GLY A 112 4.78 35.76 24.81
N PHE A 113 4.91 34.50 24.48
CA PHE A 113 4.31 33.37 25.22
C PHE A 113 4.57 33.38 26.71
N THR A 114 5.77 33.77 27.18
CA THR A 114 6.09 33.84 28.58
C THR A 114 5.12 34.76 29.36
N LYS A 115 4.79 35.94 28.81
CA LYS A 115 3.81 36.86 29.39
C LYS A 115 2.38 36.29 29.37
N ILE A 116 2.03 35.60 28.26
CA ILE A 116 0.74 34.93 28.14
C ILE A 116 0.61 33.83 29.22
N ALA A 117 1.66 33.05 29.40
CA ALA A 117 1.69 31.95 30.38
C ALA A 117 1.56 32.44 31.82
N GLU A 118 2.16 33.61 32.18
CA GLU A 118 2.03 34.24 33.50
C GLU A 118 0.59 34.65 33.83
N GLY A 119 -0.22 34.98 32.79
CA GLY A 119 -1.62 35.42 32.95
C GLY A 119 -2.65 34.29 33.02
N LEU A 120 -2.28 33.02 32.76
CA LEU A 120 -3.18 31.90 32.66
C LEU A 120 -2.92 30.82 33.70
N LYS A 121 -3.98 30.08 34.08
CA LYS A 121 -3.80 28.85 34.87
C LYS A 121 -3.07 27.81 34.02
N PRO A 122 -2.14 27.01 34.60
CA PRO A 122 -1.40 25.99 33.81
C PRO A 122 -2.26 25.05 33.00
N THR A 123 -3.38 24.60 33.55
CA THR A 123 -4.33 23.71 32.86
C THR A 123 -5.02 24.42 31.69
N GLU A 124 -5.36 25.68 31.80
CA GLU A 124 -5.96 26.47 30.74
C GLU A 124 -4.96 26.72 29.61
N LEU A 125 -3.71 27.03 29.94
CA LEU A 125 -2.62 27.23 29.01
C LEU A 125 -2.41 25.97 28.14
N VAL A 126 -2.33 24.78 28.76
CA VAL A 126 -2.15 23.52 28.09
C VAL A 126 -3.35 23.21 27.19
N ASN A 127 -4.59 23.42 27.64
CA ASN A 127 -5.78 23.20 26.84
C ASN A 127 -5.85 24.12 25.61
N ARG A 128 -5.42 25.41 25.76
CA ARG A 128 -5.37 26.32 24.61
C ARG A 128 -4.30 25.89 23.60
N LEU A 129 -3.11 25.50 24.05
CA LEU A 129 -2.05 24.97 23.17
C LEU A 129 -2.51 23.72 22.44
N ASP A 130 -3.20 22.80 23.12
CA ASP A 130 -3.73 21.57 22.52
C ASP A 130 -4.68 21.87 21.35
N VAL A 131 -5.55 22.89 21.48
CA VAL A 131 -6.45 23.31 20.40
C VAL A 131 -5.68 23.79 19.16
N TYR A 132 -4.64 24.61 19.35
CA TYR A 132 -3.81 25.08 18.25
C TYR A 132 -3.03 23.93 17.61
N PHE A 133 -2.38 23.11 18.41
CA PHE A 133 -1.53 22.05 17.91
C PHE A 133 -2.31 20.94 17.21
N ARG A 134 -3.50 20.59 17.66
CA ARG A 134 -4.40 19.68 16.93
C ARG A 134 -4.74 20.21 15.53
N LYS A 135 -4.97 21.52 15.42
CA LYS A 135 -5.23 22.10 14.10
C LYS A 135 -3.99 22.12 13.22
N PHE A 136 -2.82 22.35 13.79
CA PHE A 136 -1.55 22.25 13.06
C PHE A 136 -1.31 20.80 12.61
N ASP A 137 -1.56 19.80 13.46
CA ASP A 137 -1.49 18.38 13.12
C ASP A 137 -2.35 18.05 11.90
N GLU A 138 -3.61 18.54 11.85
CA GLU A 138 -4.48 18.34 10.66
C GLU A 138 -3.90 18.99 9.39
N ILE A 139 -3.34 20.19 9.50
CA ILE A 139 -2.79 20.93 8.34
C ILE A 139 -1.53 20.24 7.83
N ILE A 140 -0.61 19.86 8.71
CA ILE A 140 0.66 19.25 8.29
C ILE A 140 0.45 17.89 7.64
N VAL A 141 -0.48 17.06 8.16
CA VAL A 141 -0.81 15.75 7.57
C VAL A 141 -1.36 15.91 6.15
N ARG A 142 -2.24 16.91 5.92
CA ARG A 142 -2.77 17.19 4.58
C ARG A 142 -1.72 17.66 3.58
N ASN A 143 -0.60 18.20 4.07
CA ASN A 143 0.51 18.70 3.26
C ASN A 143 1.75 17.77 3.35
N ASN A 144 1.58 16.49 3.62
CA ASN A 144 2.65 15.47 3.64
C ASN A 144 3.85 15.82 4.54
N LEU A 145 3.60 16.48 5.68
CA LEU A 145 4.62 16.77 6.69
C LEU A 145 4.45 15.86 7.90
N GLU A 146 5.57 15.54 8.53
CA GLU A 146 5.66 14.75 9.76
C GLU A 146 5.86 15.66 10.95
N LYS A 147 5.06 15.48 12.01
CA LYS A 147 5.30 16.11 13.30
C LYS A 147 6.54 15.50 13.93
N ILE A 148 7.51 16.33 14.27
CA ILE A 148 8.72 15.87 14.94
C ILE A 148 8.54 15.98 16.47
N LYS A 149 8.26 17.15 16.97
CA LYS A 149 8.08 17.40 18.41
C LYS A 149 7.50 18.78 18.70
N THR A 150 7.09 18.97 19.93
CA THR A 150 6.84 20.30 20.51
C THR A 150 7.93 20.64 21.54
N ILE A 151 8.34 21.89 21.61
CA ILE A 151 9.36 22.40 22.54
C ILE A 151 8.74 23.59 23.27
N GLY A 152 8.08 23.34 24.41
CA GLY A 152 7.25 24.37 25.06
C GLY A 152 6.07 24.78 24.18
N ASP A 153 6.05 26.04 23.78
CA ASP A 153 5.07 26.59 22.82
C ASP A 153 5.50 26.56 21.37
N ALA A 154 6.70 26.08 21.10
CA ALA A 154 7.17 25.87 19.73
C ALA A 154 6.70 24.53 19.18
N TYR A 155 6.25 24.52 17.92
CA TYR A 155 5.85 23.34 17.18
C TYR A 155 6.83 23.11 16.03
N MET A 156 7.35 21.88 15.92
CA MET A 156 8.32 21.49 14.89
C MET A 156 7.78 20.35 14.06
N CYS A 157 7.77 20.55 12.74
CA CYS A 157 7.47 19.51 11.76
C CYS A 157 8.45 19.54 10.59
N ALA A 158 8.46 18.49 9.79
CA ALA A 158 9.37 18.39 8.64
C ALA A 158 8.74 17.62 7.49
N GLY A 159 9.05 18.01 6.26
CA GLY A 159 8.72 17.30 5.04
C GLY A 159 9.95 16.61 4.44
N GLY A 160 9.74 15.45 3.79
CA GLY A 160 10.82 14.64 3.23
C GLY A 160 11.44 13.63 4.22
N VAL A 161 10.84 13.49 5.40
CA VAL A 161 11.15 12.48 6.42
C VAL A 161 9.84 11.97 7.03
N PRO A 162 9.75 10.71 7.44
CA PRO A 162 10.68 9.61 7.20
C PRO A 162 10.68 9.15 5.75
N VAL A 163 9.64 9.52 4.98
CA VAL A 163 9.47 9.23 3.56
C VAL A 163 10.01 10.38 2.73
N ARG A 164 10.95 10.07 1.84
CA ARG A 164 11.53 11.07 0.94
C ARG A 164 10.50 11.49 -0.12
N ASN A 165 10.31 12.79 -0.26
CA ASN A 165 9.56 13.37 -1.37
C ASN A 165 10.27 14.63 -1.90
N ASN A 166 10.05 14.96 -3.15
CA ASN A 166 10.68 16.14 -3.79
C ASN A 166 9.81 17.40 -3.67
N THR A 167 8.56 17.28 -3.21
CA THR A 167 7.62 18.40 -3.00
C THR A 167 7.76 19.03 -1.63
N ASN A 168 8.50 18.42 -0.72
CA ASN A 168 8.54 18.86 0.68
C ASN A 168 8.81 20.37 0.91
N PRO A 169 9.59 21.11 0.08
CA PRO A 169 9.71 22.55 0.24
C PRO A 169 8.40 23.30 -0.07
N ILE A 170 7.67 22.82 -1.07
CA ILE A 170 6.37 23.37 -1.49
C ILE A 170 5.33 23.05 -0.44
N ASP A 171 5.27 21.78 -0.01
CA ASP A 171 4.34 21.28 1.01
C ASP A 171 4.49 22.04 2.34
N ALA A 172 5.75 22.29 2.76
CA ALA A 172 6.04 23.05 3.97
C ALA A 172 5.55 24.51 3.89
N VAL A 173 5.71 25.15 2.73
CA VAL A 173 5.24 26.54 2.54
C VAL A 173 3.70 26.57 2.46
N LEU A 174 3.05 25.62 1.79
CA LEU A 174 1.59 25.51 1.77
C LEU A 174 1.03 25.32 3.19
N ALA A 175 1.62 24.40 3.96
CA ALA A 175 1.22 24.18 5.35
C ALA A 175 1.40 25.47 6.20
N ALA A 176 2.52 26.16 6.05
CA ALA A 176 2.78 27.42 6.76
C ALA A 176 1.77 28.52 6.44
N LEU A 177 1.42 28.70 5.17
CA LEU A 177 0.39 29.66 4.76
C LEU A 177 -0.99 29.29 5.33
N GLN A 178 -1.36 28.02 5.32
CA GLN A 178 -2.62 27.54 5.91
C GLN A 178 -2.65 27.69 7.44
N ILE A 179 -1.54 27.46 8.12
CA ILE A 179 -1.40 27.72 9.56
C ILE A 179 -1.58 29.21 9.84
N GLN A 180 -0.93 30.11 9.08
CA GLN A 180 -1.10 31.55 9.28
C GLN A 180 -2.52 32.04 8.95
N ASP A 181 -3.15 31.53 7.91
CA ASP A 181 -4.55 31.83 7.60
C ASP A 181 -5.48 31.44 8.76
N TYR A 182 -5.29 30.25 9.34
CA TYR A 182 -6.02 29.83 10.53
C TYR A 182 -5.80 30.79 11.71
N MET A 183 -4.56 31.20 11.97
CA MET A 183 -4.24 32.15 13.05
C MET A 183 -4.84 33.54 12.77
N HIS A 184 -4.84 34.02 11.53
CA HIS A 184 -5.47 35.28 11.14
C HIS A 184 -6.99 35.26 11.34
N LYS A 185 -7.66 34.14 11.00
CA LYS A 185 -9.09 33.96 11.26
C LYS A 185 -9.43 34.01 12.74
N LEU A 186 -8.62 33.34 13.59
CA LEU A 186 -8.76 33.39 15.04
C LEU A 186 -8.53 34.80 15.61
N LYS A 187 -7.52 35.52 15.09
CA LYS A 187 -7.24 36.91 15.47
C LYS A 187 -8.43 37.80 15.15
N HIS A 188 -8.97 37.71 13.93
CA HIS A 188 -10.12 38.49 13.48
C HIS A 188 -11.34 38.22 14.37
N ASP A 189 -11.63 36.95 14.65
CA ASP A 189 -12.75 36.56 15.54
C ASP A 189 -12.54 37.03 16.97
N ALA A 190 -11.34 36.94 17.51
CA ALA A 190 -11.01 37.42 18.83
C ALA A 190 -11.17 38.95 18.97
N LEU A 191 -10.68 39.70 17.99
CA LEU A 191 -10.84 41.18 17.97
C LEU A 191 -12.30 41.61 17.87
N ALA A 192 -13.09 40.91 17.01
CA ALA A 192 -14.54 41.21 16.89
C ALA A 192 -15.31 40.95 18.20
N ASN A 193 -14.81 40.06 19.05
CA ASN A 193 -15.44 39.74 20.35
C ASN A 193 -14.70 40.32 21.57
N GLY A 194 -13.75 41.23 21.38
CA GLY A 194 -13.00 41.85 22.47
C GLY A 194 -12.15 40.84 23.29
N ARG A 195 -11.70 39.74 22.67
CA ARG A 195 -10.91 38.69 23.30
C ARG A 195 -9.43 38.84 22.97
N GLU A 196 -8.56 38.32 23.85
CA GLU A 196 -7.13 38.21 23.58
C GLU A 196 -6.85 37.18 22.51
N TYR A 197 -5.83 37.40 21.67
CA TYR A 197 -5.37 36.50 20.64
C TYR A 197 -3.84 36.31 20.73
N TRP A 198 -3.38 35.20 20.19
CA TRP A 198 -1.98 34.88 20.15
C TRP A 198 -1.44 35.03 18.73
N GLU A 199 -0.31 35.71 18.60
CA GLU A 199 0.37 35.79 17.29
C GLU A 199 1.44 34.72 17.16
N LEU A 200 1.63 34.25 15.95
CA LEU A 200 2.53 33.16 15.64
C LEU A 200 3.61 33.62 14.64
N ARG A 201 4.86 33.27 14.91
CA ARG A 201 5.94 33.33 13.93
C ARG A 201 6.16 31.96 13.32
N LEU A 202 6.56 31.94 12.05
CA LEU A 202 6.86 30.73 11.30
C LEU A 202 8.17 30.88 10.55
N GLY A 203 9.02 29.85 10.62
CA GLY A 203 10.29 29.81 9.93
C GLY A 203 10.53 28.48 9.24
N ILE A 204 10.98 28.51 7.95
CA ILE A 204 11.26 27.32 7.16
C ILE A 204 12.67 27.37 6.62
N ASN A 205 13.38 26.24 6.69
CA ASN A 205 14.63 26.05 5.98
C ASN A 205 14.72 24.64 5.40
N THR A 206 15.28 24.54 4.17
CA THR A 206 15.44 23.29 3.45
C THR A 206 16.91 22.92 3.32
N GLY A 207 17.25 21.66 3.59
CA GLY A 207 18.61 21.16 3.49
C GLY A 207 18.79 19.76 4.01
N GLU A 208 20.04 19.37 4.23
CA GLU A 208 20.40 18.02 4.69
C GLU A 208 20.15 17.87 6.21
N VAL A 209 19.57 16.72 6.60
CA VAL A 209 19.40 16.32 8.00
C VAL A 209 19.74 14.83 8.17
N THR A 210 20.03 14.45 9.42
CA THR A 210 20.02 13.06 9.86
C THR A 210 18.77 12.83 10.68
N ALA A 211 17.97 11.79 10.37
CA ALA A 211 16.79 11.42 11.16
C ALA A 211 17.00 10.03 11.78
N GLY A 212 16.44 9.82 12.96
CA GLY A 212 16.55 8.52 13.64
C GLY A 212 15.87 8.50 14.99
N VAL A 213 15.97 7.36 15.69
CA VAL A 213 15.44 7.19 17.04
C VAL A 213 16.58 7.23 18.06
N ILE A 214 16.38 8.01 19.10
CA ILE A 214 17.28 8.08 20.26
C ILE A 214 16.55 7.57 21.50
N GLY A 215 17.30 6.93 22.39
CA GLY A 215 16.84 6.40 23.66
C GLY A 215 16.77 4.88 23.66
N SER A 216 16.85 4.28 24.85
CA SER A 216 16.70 2.83 25.08
C SER A 216 15.38 2.51 25.76
N GLU A 217 14.96 3.33 26.74
CA GLU A 217 13.71 3.14 27.48
C GLU A 217 12.61 4.09 27.02
N ARG A 218 12.97 5.32 26.62
CA ARG A 218 12.06 6.31 26.05
C ARG A 218 12.53 6.63 24.65
N LEU A 219 11.94 5.96 23.69
CA LEU A 219 12.24 6.14 22.27
C LEU A 219 11.63 7.45 21.79
N ALA A 220 12.44 8.27 21.11
CA ALA A 220 11.98 9.50 20.46
C ALA A 220 12.57 9.56 19.05
N TYR A 221 11.69 9.71 18.05
CA TYR A 221 12.10 10.03 16.69
C TYR A 221 12.44 11.52 16.61
N ASP A 222 13.61 11.85 16.10
CA ASP A 222 14.06 13.24 15.97
C ASP A 222 14.93 13.44 14.72
N ILE A 223 15.19 14.70 14.38
CA ILE A 223 16.05 15.09 13.25
C ILE A 223 17.16 16.03 13.72
N TRP A 224 18.36 15.88 13.15
CA TRP A 224 19.55 16.68 13.51
C TRP A 224 20.22 17.22 12.26
N GLY A 225 20.82 18.38 12.40
CA GLY A 225 21.65 19.02 11.38
C GLY A 225 21.59 20.53 11.42
N ALA A 226 22.47 21.18 10.65
CA ALA A 226 22.49 22.63 10.54
C ALA A 226 21.17 23.18 9.98
N THR A 227 20.46 22.38 9.20
CA THR A 227 19.16 22.71 8.61
C THR A 227 18.11 23.02 9.66
N VAL A 228 18.06 22.23 10.75
CA VAL A 228 17.16 22.43 11.88
C VAL A 228 17.41 23.76 12.55
N ASN A 229 18.67 24.04 12.89
CA ASN A 229 19.06 25.30 13.56
C ASN A 229 18.78 26.54 12.69
N GLN A 230 18.90 26.39 11.35
CA GLN A 230 18.60 27.46 10.42
C GLN A 230 17.09 27.71 10.31
N ALA A 231 16.26 26.68 10.33
CA ALA A 231 14.80 26.80 10.34
C ALA A 231 14.31 27.53 11.61
N GLN A 232 14.83 27.16 12.78
CA GLN A 232 14.55 27.86 14.03
C GLN A 232 14.99 29.33 13.95
N ARG A 233 16.14 29.62 13.31
CA ARG A 233 16.58 30.99 13.14
C ARG A 233 15.68 31.80 12.21
N MET A 234 15.15 31.20 11.15
CA MET A 234 14.15 31.85 10.29
C MET A 234 12.90 32.21 11.09
N GLU A 235 12.44 31.32 11.99
CA GLU A 235 11.31 31.58 12.86
C GLU A 235 11.64 32.78 13.82
N MET A 236 12.76 32.71 14.55
CA MET A 236 13.14 33.74 15.50
C MET A 236 13.29 35.15 14.91
N MET A 237 13.73 35.22 13.66
CA MET A 237 13.94 36.49 12.92
C MET A 237 12.71 36.89 12.11
N GLY A 238 11.69 36.05 12.09
CA GLY A 238 10.45 36.28 11.38
C GLY A 238 9.53 37.32 12.01
N GLU A 239 8.70 37.95 11.20
CA GLU A 239 7.64 38.85 11.66
C GLU A 239 6.41 38.05 12.11
N PRO A 240 5.74 38.48 13.19
CA PRO A 240 4.45 37.89 13.61
C PRO A 240 3.43 37.88 12.47
N GLY A 241 2.69 36.80 12.31
CA GLY A 241 1.68 36.67 11.28
C GLY A 241 2.24 36.44 9.86
N ARG A 242 3.54 36.23 9.69
CA ARG A 242 4.20 36.01 8.41
C ARG A 242 4.90 34.66 8.33
N VAL A 243 5.13 34.19 7.11
CA VAL A 243 5.93 32.98 6.82
C VAL A 243 7.32 33.41 6.35
N THR A 244 8.34 33.07 7.13
CA THR A 244 9.74 33.42 6.84
C THR A 244 10.48 32.18 6.35
N ILE A 245 11.23 32.33 5.25
CA ILE A 245 11.99 31.23 4.66
C ILE A 245 13.43 31.62 4.39
N SER A 246 14.32 30.63 4.36
CA SER A 246 15.71 30.82 3.92
C SER A 246 15.85 30.89 2.40
N GLY A 247 16.97 31.44 1.92
CA GLY A 247 17.34 31.40 0.50
C GLY A 247 17.49 29.97 -0.04
N ALA A 248 17.77 28.99 0.83
CA ALA A 248 17.80 27.59 0.42
C ALA A 248 16.39 27.06 0.09
N THR A 249 15.37 27.39 0.87
CA THR A 249 13.97 27.08 0.59
C THR A 249 13.46 27.85 -0.63
N PHE A 250 13.79 29.16 -0.70
CA PHE A 250 13.36 30.03 -1.79
C PHE A 250 13.65 29.44 -3.18
N LYS A 251 14.82 28.87 -3.40
CA LYS A 251 15.21 28.24 -4.67
C LYS A 251 14.27 27.16 -5.17
N PHE A 252 13.59 26.47 -4.26
CA PHE A 252 12.64 25.40 -4.62
C PHE A 252 11.23 25.94 -4.89
N ILE A 253 10.87 27.08 -4.27
CA ILE A 253 9.47 27.53 -4.26
C ILE A 253 9.21 28.78 -5.11
N GLU A 254 10.29 29.46 -5.56
CA GLU A 254 10.20 30.68 -6.38
C GLU A 254 9.25 30.58 -7.59
N PRO A 255 9.15 29.43 -8.30
CA PRO A 255 8.23 29.31 -9.42
C PRO A 255 6.76 29.41 -9.02
N TYR A 256 6.41 29.15 -7.77
CA TYR A 256 5.03 28.94 -7.30
C TYR A 256 4.50 30.06 -6.40
N PHE A 257 5.39 30.76 -5.69
CA PHE A 257 5.02 31.72 -4.65
C PHE A 257 5.59 33.10 -4.93
N GLU A 258 4.87 34.13 -4.51
CA GLU A 258 5.38 35.48 -4.41
C GLU A 258 6.14 35.63 -3.09
N CYS A 259 7.39 36.07 -3.17
CA CYS A 259 8.25 36.22 -2.01
C CYS A 259 8.96 37.59 -2.02
N THR A 260 9.10 38.21 -0.86
CA THR A 260 9.82 39.46 -0.64
C THR A 260 11.14 39.20 0.06
N PHE A 261 12.26 39.68 -0.51
CA PHE A 261 13.57 39.61 0.11
C PHE A 261 13.65 40.52 1.33
N ARG A 262 14.07 39.99 2.50
CA ARG A 262 14.12 40.71 3.78
C ARG A 262 15.54 41.00 4.28
N GLY A 263 16.56 40.68 3.50
CA GLY A 263 17.94 40.84 3.86
C GLY A 263 18.66 39.56 4.24
N LYS A 264 19.75 39.68 4.98
CA LYS A 264 20.62 38.54 5.36
C LYS A 264 20.72 38.44 6.89
N VAL A 265 20.69 37.19 7.35
CA VAL A 265 20.79 36.84 8.78
C VAL A 265 22.08 36.08 9.04
N GLN A 266 22.79 36.40 10.09
CA GLN A 266 23.99 35.69 10.50
C GLN A 266 23.67 34.28 10.99
N SER A 267 24.25 33.25 10.38
CA SER A 267 24.20 31.87 10.87
C SER A 267 25.47 31.52 11.60
N LYS A 268 25.34 30.65 12.66
CA LYS A 268 26.51 30.20 13.42
C LYS A 268 27.47 29.32 12.60
N SER A 269 26.98 28.65 11.53
CA SER A 269 27.73 27.62 10.78
C SER A 269 27.99 27.93 9.29
N LYS A 270 27.21 28.82 8.66
CA LYS A 270 27.27 29.10 7.22
C LYS A 270 27.44 30.58 6.83
N GLY A 271 27.79 31.46 7.78
CA GLY A 271 27.90 32.90 7.48
C GLY A 271 26.53 33.56 7.32
N LEU A 272 26.40 34.46 6.33
CA LEU A 272 25.14 35.16 6.04
C LEU A 272 24.19 34.33 5.22
N ILE A 273 22.93 34.20 5.65
CA ILE A 273 21.86 33.48 4.96
C ILE A 273 20.81 34.48 4.49
N ASP A 274 20.42 34.38 3.22
CA ASP A 274 19.32 35.17 2.65
C ASP A 274 17.99 34.78 3.32
N MET A 275 17.17 35.77 3.64
CA MET A 275 15.88 35.64 4.27
C MET A 275 14.79 36.25 3.41
N PHE A 276 13.69 35.55 3.22
CA PHE A 276 12.53 35.97 2.46
C PHE A 276 11.25 35.82 3.27
N THR A 277 10.26 36.67 3.01
CA THR A 277 8.88 36.45 3.45
C THR A 277 8.09 35.90 2.27
N VAL A 278 7.32 34.82 2.51
CA VAL A 278 6.33 34.32 1.54
C VAL A 278 5.06 35.13 1.71
N GLU A 279 4.64 35.80 0.65
CA GLU A 279 3.41 36.63 0.67
C GLU A 279 2.19 35.76 0.37
N ARG A 280 2.23 34.95 -0.70
CA ARG A 280 1.11 34.13 -1.17
C ARG A 280 1.54 33.17 -2.29
N ILE A 281 0.64 32.26 -2.68
CA ILE A 281 0.75 31.57 -3.97
C ILE A 281 0.58 32.62 -5.07
N LYS A 282 1.32 32.52 -6.17
CA LYS A 282 1.17 33.41 -7.33
C LYS A 282 -0.30 33.43 -7.79
N PRO A 283 -0.89 34.60 -8.10
CA PRO A 283 -2.30 34.72 -8.42
C PRO A 283 -2.78 33.74 -9.51
N GLU A 284 -1.98 33.58 -10.58
CA GLU A 284 -2.27 32.68 -11.68
C GLU A 284 -2.23 31.18 -11.31
N LEU A 285 -1.69 30.86 -10.15
CA LEU A 285 -1.55 29.49 -9.60
C LEU A 285 -2.50 29.22 -8.43
N SER A 286 -3.34 30.16 -8.07
CA SER A 286 -4.29 30.01 -6.97
C SER A 286 -5.75 30.15 -7.45
N ILE A 287 -6.67 29.56 -6.70
CA ILE A 287 -8.12 29.67 -6.96
C ILE A 287 -8.50 31.14 -6.81
N ASN A 288 -9.20 31.69 -7.79
CA ASN A 288 -9.65 33.10 -7.85
C ASN A 288 -8.54 34.16 -7.67
N GLY A 289 -7.27 33.78 -7.77
CA GLY A 289 -6.14 34.68 -7.53
C GLY A 289 -5.92 35.08 -6.07
N GLU A 290 -6.58 34.41 -5.12
CA GLU A 290 -6.51 34.75 -3.66
C GLU A 290 -5.15 34.47 -3.03
N GLY A 291 -4.38 33.53 -3.61
CA GLY A 291 -3.01 33.23 -3.17
C GLY A 291 -2.90 32.26 -2.01
N LEU A 292 -3.97 31.58 -1.60
CA LEU A 292 -3.98 30.63 -0.47
C LEU A 292 -4.22 29.19 -0.89
N ILE A 293 -5.13 28.96 -1.83
CA ILE A 293 -5.51 27.61 -2.28
C ILE A 293 -4.97 27.36 -3.69
N PRO A 294 -4.13 26.33 -3.91
CA PRO A 294 -3.62 25.98 -5.23
C PRO A 294 -4.74 25.64 -6.21
N ASN A 295 -4.60 26.04 -7.47
CA ASN A 295 -5.47 25.63 -8.58
C ASN A 295 -4.86 24.45 -9.36
N GLU A 296 -5.56 23.95 -10.39
CA GLU A 296 -5.11 22.85 -11.23
C GLU A 296 -3.76 23.14 -11.91
N ARG A 297 -3.52 24.39 -12.34
CA ARG A 297 -2.26 24.80 -12.98
C ARG A 297 -1.06 24.69 -12.02
N PHE A 298 -1.27 25.00 -10.73
CA PHE A 298 -0.26 24.78 -9.70
C PHE A 298 0.14 23.31 -9.64
N GLN A 299 -0.85 22.41 -9.57
CA GLN A 299 -0.60 20.97 -9.52
C GLN A 299 0.14 20.48 -10.79
N GLN A 300 -0.26 20.94 -11.97
CA GLN A 300 0.41 20.60 -13.23
C GLN A 300 1.89 21.01 -13.23
N ILE A 301 2.22 22.21 -12.75
CA ILE A 301 3.60 22.71 -12.71
C ILE A 301 4.42 21.95 -11.66
N VAL A 302 3.86 21.68 -10.49
CA VAL A 302 4.51 20.87 -9.45
C VAL A 302 4.80 19.47 -9.98
N ASN A 303 3.82 18.83 -10.62
CA ASN A 303 3.98 17.54 -11.25
C ASN A 303 5.07 17.55 -12.31
N LEU A 304 5.07 18.51 -13.22
CA LEU A 304 6.10 18.65 -14.24
C LEU A 304 7.52 18.71 -13.64
N HIS A 305 7.72 19.43 -12.53
CA HIS A 305 9.00 19.48 -11.84
C HIS A 305 9.35 18.18 -11.11
N LEU A 306 8.37 17.51 -10.52
CA LEU A 306 8.56 16.20 -9.89
C LEU A 306 9.04 15.15 -10.89
N TYR A 307 8.40 15.09 -12.07
CA TYR A 307 8.71 14.10 -13.10
C TYR A 307 9.93 14.42 -13.93
N SER A 308 10.42 15.66 -13.92
CA SER A 308 11.70 16.00 -14.55
C SER A 308 12.88 15.20 -13.99
N SER A 309 12.75 14.64 -12.78
CA SER A 309 13.76 13.77 -12.16
C SER A 309 13.64 12.30 -12.55
N ILE A 310 12.45 11.84 -12.98
CA ILE A 310 12.19 10.44 -13.30
C ILE A 310 12.69 10.13 -14.71
N ASN A 311 13.58 9.14 -14.80
CA ASN A 311 14.03 8.63 -16.09
C ASN A 311 13.46 7.24 -16.34
N TYR A 312 12.16 7.18 -16.67
CA TYR A 312 11.44 5.94 -16.98
C TYR A 312 12.18 5.09 -18.03
N TYR A 313 12.63 5.68 -19.14
CA TYR A 313 13.28 4.92 -20.21
C TYR A 313 14.60 4.26 -19.80
N LYS A 314 15.36 4.87 -18.89
CA LYS A 314 16.55 4.23 -18.34
C LYS A 314 16.19 3.13 -17.35
N ALA A 315 15.18 3.33 -16.51
CA ALA A 315 14.68 2.32 -15.58
C ALA A 315 14.13 1.10 -16.33
N GLU A 316 13.27 1.32 -17.33
CA GLU A 316 12.75 0.28 -18.22
C GLU A 316 13.88 -0.51 -18.91
N ARG A 317 14.83 0.19 -19.53
CA ARG A 317 15.97 -0.45 -20.19
C ARG A 317 16.82 -1.28 -19.24
N HIS A 318 16.95 -0.84 -17.98
CA HIS A 318 17.68 -1.59 -16.96
C HIS A 318 16.98 -2.92 -16.68
N ILE A 319 15.70 -2.88 -16.30
CA ILE A 319 14.98 -4.11 -15.95
C ILE A 319 14.80 -5.02 -17.16
N MET A 320 14.56 -4.50 -18.35
CA MET A 320 14.48 -5.32 -19.57
C MET A 320 15.77 -6.12 -19.80
N LYS A 321 16.97 -5.55 -19.54
CA LYS A 321 18.22 -6.31 -19.58
C LYS A 321 18.33 -7.38 -18.50
N VAL A 322 17.74 -7.15 -17.34
CA VAL A 322 17.67 -8.17 -16.27
C VAL A 322 16.78 -9.33 -16.73
N LEU A 323 15.62 -9.02 -17.31
CA LEU A 323 14.69 -10.01 -17.86
C LEU A 323 15.33 -10.81 -19.02
N GLU A 324 16.00 -10.14 -19.96
CA GLU A 324 16.68 -10.79 -21.10
C GLU A 324 17.70 -11.83 -20.65
N LYS A 325 18.39 -11.59 -19.53
CA LYS A 325 19.44 -12.47 -19.03
C LYS A 325 18.94 -13.54 -18.06
N GLY A 326 17.86 -13.25 -17.34
CA GLY A 326 17.42 -14.03 -16.19
C GLY A 326 16.19 -14.90 -16.42
N LEU A 327 15.32 -14.56 -17.39
CA LEU A 327 14.12 -15.35 -17.64
C LEU A 327 14.46 -16.74 -18.18
N SER A 328 13.85 -17.75 -17.61
CA SER A 328 13.99 -19.14 -18.06
C SER A 328 13.42 -19.30 -19.48
N PRO A 329 14.05 -20.07 -20.37
CA PRO A 329 13.51 -20.39 -21.70
C PRO A 329 12.20 -21.19 -21.65
N LYS A 330 11.82 -21.72 -20.49
CA LYS A 330 10.55 -22.40 -20.25
C LYS A 330 9.37 -21.44 -20.00
N LEU A 331 9.63 -20.13 -19.86
CA LEU A 331 8.63 -19.09 -19.70
C LEU A 331 8.16 -18.63 -21.09
N HIS A 332 7.17 -19.34 -21.65
CA HIS A 332 6.64 -19.03 -22.99
C HIS A 332 5.66 -17.87 -22.97
N TYR A 333 4.88 -17.71 -21.88
CA TYR A 333 3.93 -16.64 -21.66
C TYR A 333 4.54 -15.50 -20.88
N HIS A 334 5.06 -15.74 -19.66
CA HIS A 334 5.68 -14.72 -18.80
C HIS A 334 7.07 -14.32 -19.34
N SER A 335 7.06 -13.62 -20.45
CA SER A 335 8.23 -13.27 -21.26
C SER A 335 8.32 -11.76 -21.46
N ILE A 336 9.44 -11.28 -21.98
CA ILE A 336 9.60 -9.87 -22.37
C ILE A 336 8.48 -9.40 -23.33
N ALA A 337 7.97 -10.29 -24.18
CA ALA A 337 6.88 -9.97 -25.09
C ALA A 337 5.59 -9.65 -24.32
N HIS A 338 5.27 -10.44 -23.29
CA HIS A 338 4.14 -10.18 -22.39
C HIS A 338 4.32 -8.85 -21.62
N THR A 339 5.47 -8.64 -20.99
CA THR A 339 5.76 -7.36 -20.27
C THR A 339 5.54 -6.15 -21.19
N LYS A 340 6.06 -6.20 -22.42
CA LYS A 340 5.86 -5.11 -23.40
C LYS A 340 4.39 -4.97 -23.83
N ASP A 341 3.65 -6.05 -23.89
CA ASP A 341 2.24 -6.05 -24.25
C ASP A 341 1.40 -5.40 -23.16
N VAL A 342 1.66 -5.75 -21.89
CA VAL A 342 1.01 -5.12 -20.72
C VAL A 342 1.32 -3.63 -20.65
N VAL A 343 2.57 -3.20 -20.87
CA VAL A 343 2.93 -1.77 -20.91
C VAL A 343 2.12 -1.02 -21.98
N ARG A 344 1.97 -1.59 -23.19
CA ARG A 344 1.15 -0.99 -24.26
C ARG A 344 -0.34 -0.95 -23.91
N ALA A 345 -0.84 -1.99 -23.26
CA ALA A 345 -2.24 -2.03 -22.80
C ALA A 345 -2.49 -0.97 -21.73
N VAL A 346 -1.57 -0.81 -20.78
CA VAL A 346 -1.60 0.26 -19.76
C VAL A 346 -1.62 1.64 -20.40
N GLU A 347 -0.74 1.93 -21.37
CA GLU A 347 -0.72 3.21 -22.07
C GLU A 347 -2.06 3.52 -22.74
N ARG A 348 -2.63 2.54 -23.41
CA ARG A 348 -3.92 2.67 -24.09
C ARG A 348 -5.06 2.93 -23.12
N TYR A 349 -5.16 2.13 -22.04
CA TYR A 349 -6.22 2.29 -21.05
C TYR A 349 -6.08 3.57 -20.26
N ALA A 350 -4.87 3.94 -19.82
CA ALA A 350 -4.61 5.18 -19.12
C ALA A 350 -5.06 6.41 -19.92
N LEU A 351 -4.73 6.44 -21.22
CA LEU A 351 -5.13 7.52 -22.11
C LEU A 351 -6.66 7.64 -22.23
N LEU A 352 -7.34 6.51 -22.43
CA LEU A 352 -8.79 6.47 -22.63
C LEU A 352 -9.58 6.73 -21.33
N GLU A 353 -9.01 6.39 -20.18
CA GLU A 353 -9.57 6.63 -18.85
C GLU A 353 -9.19 8.00 -18.27
N GLY A 354 -8.47 8.84 -19.03
CA GLY A 354 -8.09 10.18 -18.62
C GLY A 354 -7.11 10.24 -17.45
N VAL A 355 -6.21 9.25 -17.36
CA VAL A 355 -5.18 9.23 -16.33
C VAL A 355 -4.09 10.26 -16.64
N THR A 356 -3.65 11.00 -15.60
CA THR A 356 -2.61 12.03 -15.70
C THR A 356 -1.23 11.43 -15.97
N ASP A 357 -0.28 12.27 -16.38
CA ASP A 357 1.12 11.86 -16.66
C ASP A 357 1.76 11.10 -15.49
N GLU A 358 1.49 11.50 -14.24
CA GLU A 358 1.93 10.79 -13.04
C GLU A 358 1.42 9.37 -13.00
N GLY A 359 0.11 9.23 -13.03
CA GLY A 359 -0.53 7.92 -13.01
C GLY A 359 -0.03 7.03 -14.15
N LEU A 360 0.22 7.60 -15.33
CA LEU A 360 0.78 6.86 -16.46
C LEU A 360 2.19 6.35 -16.17
N PHE A 361 3.08 7.17 -15.58
CA PHE A 361 4.44 6.72 -15.22
C PHE A 361 4.42 5.63 -14.15
N LEU A 362 3.56 5.75 -13.14
CA LEU A 362 3.38 4.73 -12.11
C LEU A 362 2.90 3.41 -12.71
N LEU A 363 1.87 3.46 -13.56
CA LEU A 363 1.31 2.31 -14.25
C LEU A 363 2.33 1.63 -15.17
N LYS A 364 3.04 2.39 -16.00
CA LYS A 364 4.08 1.86 -16.90
C LYS A 364 5.21 1.20 -16.11
N SER A 365 5.62 1.80 -15.01
CA SER A 365 6.65 1.24 -14.14
C SER A 365 6.16 -0.06 -13.49
N ALA A 366 4.94 -0.07 -12.94
CA ALA A 366 4.36 -1.28 -12.36
C ALA A 366 4.21 -2.39 -13.40
N ALA A 367 3.70 -2.08 -14.60
CA ALA A 367 3.60 -3.03 -15.71
C ALA A 367 4.94 -3.60 -16.18
N THR A 368 6.03 -2.81 -16.02
CA THR A 368 7.38 -3.29 -16.38
C THR A 368 7.94 -4.25 -15.32
N TYR A 369 7.51 -4.13 -14.07
CA TYR A 369 8.05 -4.89 -12.93
C TYR A 369 7.14 -6.00 -12.41
N HIS A 370 5.84 -6.07 -12.81
CA HIS A 370 4.85 -6.97 -12.20
C HIS A 370 5.30 -8.44 -12.25
N ASP A 371 5.83 -8.87 -13.38
CA ASP A 371 6.33 -10.23 -13.63
C ASP A 371 7.86 -10.35 -13.54
N ALA A 372 8.57 -9.29 -13.12
CA ALA A 372 10.02 -9.33 -13.06
C ALA A 372 10.56 -10.40 -12.10
N GLY A 373 9.77 -10.80 -11.13
CA GLY A 373 10.13 -11.84 -10.16
C GLY A 373 10.30 -13.24 -10.76
N PHE A 374 9.77 -13.52 -11.95
CA PHE A 374 9.98 -14.79 -12.64
C PHE A 374 11.45 -15.09 -12.97
N VAL A 375 12.31 -14.09 -12.91
CA VAL A 375 13.78 -14.28 -12.98
C VAL A 375 14.30 -15.14 -11.83
N GLU A 376 13.68 -15.06 -10.65
CA GLU A 376 14.14 -15.76 -9.45
C GLU A 376 13.21 -16.91 -9.04
N SER A 377 11.91 -16.78 -9.22
CA SER A 377 10.93 -17.77 -8.76
C SER A 377 9.65 -17.77 -9.58
N TYR A 378 9.15 -18.97 -9.86
CA TYR A 378 7.86 -19.15 -10.54
C TYR A 378 6.65 -18.89 -9.62
N GLU A 379 6.76 -19.08 -8.31
CA GLU A 379 5.60 -19.09 -7.40
C GLU A 379 5.40 -17.81 -6.60
N LYS A 380 6.35 -16.88 -6.60
CA LYS A 380 6.33 -15.64 -5.79
C LYS A 380 6.89 -14.47 -6.59
N ASN A 381 6.42 -14.33 -7.82
CA ASN A 381 6.93 -13.30 -8.74
C ASN A 381 6.60 -11.88 -8.28
N GLU A 382 5.39 -11.58 -7.79
CA GLU A 382 4.98 -10.23 -7.42
C GLU A 382 5.79 -9.65 -6.24
N PRO A 383 5.99 -10.37 -5.10
CA PRO A 383 6.88 -9.89 -4.02
C PRO A 383 8.31 -9.63 -4.49
N ILE A 384 8.84 -10.47 -5.40
CA ILE A 384 10.19 -10.32 -5.93
C ILE A 384 10.24 -9.12 -6.90
N GLY A 385 9.26 -8.99 -7.80
CA GLY A 385 9.14 -7.84 -8.69
C GLY A 385 9.04 -6.51 -7.92
N ALA A 386 8.22 -6.47 -6.86
CA ALA A 386 8.11 -5.31 -5.98
C ALA A 386 9.44 -4.97 -5.27
N ARG A 387 10.20 -5.97 -4.81
CA ARG A 387 11.54 -5.78 -4.25
C ARG A 387 12.53 -5.26 -5.29
N MET A 388 12.52 -5.81 -6.51
CA MET A 388 13.35 -5.30 -7.61
C MET A 388 13.04 -3.84 -7.96
N ALA A 389 11.77 -3.46 -7.96
CA ALA A 389 11.36 -2.07 -8.14
C ALA A 389 11.95 -1.17 -7.03
N GLU A 390 11.87 -1.58 -5.77
CA GLU A 390 12.42 -0.86 -4.61
C GLU A 390 13.95 -0.68 -4.68
N GLU A 391 14.69 -1.66 -5.19
CA GLU A 391 16.15 -1.62 -5.32
C GLU A 391 16.64 -0.80 -6.54
N ILE A 392 15.88 -0.80 -7.62
CA ILE A 392 16.31 -0.25 -8.92
C ILE A 392 15.79 1.17 -9.16
N LEU A 393 14.52 1.44 -8.91
CA LEU A 393 13.86 2.70 -9.25
C LEU A 393 14.45 3.95 -8.59
N PRO A 394 14.98 3.91 -7.34
CA PRO A 394 15.64 5.08 -6.74
C PRO A 394 16.80 5.61 -7.56
N LYS A 395 17.51 4.74 -8.28
CA LYS A 395 18.64 5.10 -9.16
C LYS A 395 18.23 5.93 -10.37
N TYR A 396 16.93 5.97 -10.65
CA TYR A 396 16.33 6.65 -11.80
C TYR A 396 15.38 7.77 -11.40
N GLY A 397 15.52 8.31 -10.18
CA GLY A 397 14.82 9.51 -9.71
C GLY A 397 13.42 9.28 -9.14
N TYR A 398 12.99 8.02 -8.94
CA TYR A 398 11.73 7.73 -8.28
C TYR A 398 11.83 8.00 -6.78
N SER A 399 10.80 8.67 -6.23
CA SER A 399 10.66 8.87 -4.79
C SER A 399 10.20 7.59 -4.06
N GLU A 400 10.36 7.54 -2.75
CA GLU A 400 9.83 6.44 -1.92
C GLU A 400 8.30 6.33 -2.06
N GLN A 401 7.59 7.46 -2.22
CA GLN A 401 6.16 7.49 -2.44
C GLN A 401 5.76 6.85 -3.79
N HIS A 402 6.49 7.19 -4.87
CA HIS A 402 6.28 6.54 -6.18
C HIS A 402 6.50 5.03 -6.09
N ILE A 403 7.57 4.61 -5.39
CA ILE A 403 7.92 3.20 -5.23
C ILE A 403 6.84 2.47 -4.43
N ALA A 404 6.32 3.07 -3.36
CA ALA A 404 5.23 2.48 -2.57
C ALA A 404 3.99 2.23 -3.43
N GLN A 405 3.57 3.22 -4.23
CA GLN A 405 2.42 3.09 -5.14
C GLN A 405 2.68 2.05 -6.24
N ILE A 406 3.89 2.02 -6.82
CA ILE A 406 4.26 1.00 -7.82
C ILE A 406 4.19 -0.40 -7.22
N LYS A 407 4.64 -0.58 -5.97
CA LYS A 407 4.55 -1.87 -5.28
C LYS A 407 3.10 -2.31 -5.08
N GLU A 408 2.20 -1.40 -4.69
CA GLU A 408 0.76 -1.69 -4.57
C GLU A 408 0.17 -2.11 -5.92
N LEU A 409 0.53 -1.40 -7.00
CA LEU A 409 0.11 -1.76 -8.37
C LEU A 409 0.68 -3.12 -8.83
N ILE A 410 1.87 -3.50 -8.39
CA ILE A 410 2.42 -4.85 -8.66
C ILE A 410 1.64 -5.90 -7.86
N PHE A 411 1.36 -5.67 -6.58
CA PHE A 411 0.65 -6.65 -5.76
C PHE A 411 -0.79 -6.90 -6.19
N VAL A 412 -1.47 -5.90 -6.77
CA VAL A 412 -2.87 -6.07 -7.20
C VAL A 412 -3.02 -6.94 -8.46
N THR A 413 -1.93 -7.20 -9.23
CA THR A 413 -1.96 -8.14 -10.35
C THR A 413 -2.00 -9.61 -9.89
N GLN A 414 -1.82 -9.88 -8.60
CA GLN A 414 -1.99 -11.21 -8.03
C GLN A 414 -3.45 -11.67 -8.13
N ILE A 415 -3.66 -12.85 -8.71
CA ILE A 415 -4.99 -13.43 -8.90
C ILE A 415 -5.49 -14.09 -7.59
N PRO A 416 -6.75 -13.87 -7.18
CA PRO A 416 -7.80 -13.09 -7.85
C PRO A 416 -7.66 -11.58 -7.66
N HIS A 417 -7.81 -10.82 -8.73
CA HIS A 417 -7.71 -9.35 -8.73
C HIS A 417 -8.75 -8.70 -7.80
N LYS A 418 -8.33 -7.70 -7.02
CA LYS A 418 -9.19 -6.93 -6.11
C LYS A 418 -8.80 -5.45 -6.11
N PRO A 419 -8.96 -4.75 -7.24
CA PRO A 419 -8.58 -3.35 -7.34
C PRO A 419 -9.45 -2.46 -6.45
N LYS A 420 -8.85 -1.41 -5.89
CA LYS A 420 -9.49 -0.45 -4.96
C LYS A 420 -9.60 0.95 -5.57
N ASN A 421 -8.87 1.22 -6.64
CA ASN A 421 -8.83 2.52 -7.30
C ASN A 421 -8.59 2.36 -8.80
N LYS A 422 -8.76 3.46 -9.54
CA LYS A 422 -8.67 3.49 -11.01
C LYS A 422 -7.33 2.97 -11.56
N LEU A 423 -6.20 3.27 -10.92
CA LEU A 423 -4.91 2.80 -11.40
C LEU A 423 -4.78 1.29 -11.24
N GLU A 424 -5.26 0.75 -10.14
CA GLU A 424 -5.31 -0.69 -9.90
C GLU A 424 -6.24 -1.40 -10.89
N GLU A 425 -7.41 -0.82 -11.22
CA GLU A 425 -8.31 -1.34 -12.25
C GLU A 425 -7.62 -1.41 -13.61
N ILE A 426 -6.91 -0.35 -13.99
CA ILE A 426 -6.22 -0.27 -15.28
C ILE A 426 -5.13 -1.34 -15.41
N ILE A 427 -4.30 -1.54 -14.40
CA ILE A 427 -3.23 -2.53 -14.50
C ILE A 427 -3.75 -3.96 -14.50
N CYS A 428 -4.80 -4.26 -13.72
CA CYS A 428 -5.46 -5.57 -13.74
C CYS A 428 -6.06 -5.89 -15.12
N ASP A 429 -6.74 -4.92 -15.73
CA ASP A 429 -7.31 -5.08 -17.06
C ASP A 429 -6.25 -5.19 -18.16
N ALA A 430 -5.13 -4.48 -17.98
CA ALA A 430 -4.02 -4.50 -18.93
C ALA A 430 -3.25 -5.83 -18.92
N ASP A 431 -3.05 -6.41 -17.77
CA ASP A 431 -2.37 -7.68 -17.58
C ASP A 431 -3.13 -8.83 -18.26
N LEU A 432 -4.45 -8.80 -18.20
CA LEU A 432 -5.35 -9.79 -18.79
C LEU A 432 -6.08 -9.29 -20.06
N ASP A 433 -5.57 -8.25 -20.71
CA ASP A 433 -6.13 -7.67 -21.93
C ASP A 433 -6.33 -8.72 -23.04
N TYR A 434 -5.43 -9.69 -23.14
CA TYR A 434 -5.45 -10.72 -24.18
C TYR A 434 -6.68 -11.63 -24.14
N LEU A 435 -7.35 -11.77 -22.98
CA LEU A 435 -8.53 -12.63 -22.84
C LEU A 435 -9.68 -12.22 -23.77
N GLY A 436 -9.76 -10.93 -24.10
CA GLY A 436 -10.75 -10.37 -25.02
C GLY A 436 -10.18 -9.93 -26.38
N ARG A 437 -9.13 -10.58 -26.88
CA ARG A 437 -8.47 -10.27 -28.16
C ARG A 437 -8.64 -11.38 -29.18
N ASP A 438 -8.34 -11.06 -30.43
CA ASP A 438 -8.41 -12.05 -31.53
C ASP A 438 -7.27 -13.06 -31.48
N ASP A 439 -6.10 -12.68 -30.92
CA ASP A 439 -4.94 -13.56 -30.72
C ASP A 439 -4.98 -14.34 -29.39
N PHE A 440 -6.14 -14.40 -28.74
CA PHE A 440 -6.34 -15.10 -27.46
C PHE A 440 -5.79 -16.53 -27.49
N HIS A 441 -6.14 -17.31 -28.51
CA HIS A 441 -5.72 -18.71 -28.59
C HIS A 441 -4.21 -18.89 -28.71
N ASP A 442 -3.54 -18.02 -29.48
CA ASP A 442 -2.08 -18.06 -29.64
C ASP A 442 -1.36 -17.74 -28.32
N ILE A 443 -1.89 -16.77 -27.57
CA ILE A 443 -1.33 -16.37 -26.26
C ILE A 443 -1.64 -17.45 -25.22
N ALA A 444 -2.86 -17.95 -25.19
CA ALA A 444 -3.29 -19.03 -24.30
C ALA A 444 -2.47 -20.31 -24.51
N ASP A 445 -2.08 -20.63 -25.76
CA ASP A 445 -1.22 -21.78 -26.05
C ASP A 445 0.19 -21.64 -25.46
N LYS A 446 0.74 -20.41 -25.42
CA LYS A 446 2.02 -20.14 -24.74
C LYS A 446 1.92 -20.43 -23.25
N LEU A 447 0.84 -19.98 -22.60
CA LEU A 447 0.61 -20.23 -21.17
C LEU A 447 0.39 -21.73 -20.91
N ARG A 448 -0.33 -22.42 -21.79
CA ARG A 448 -0.52 -23.87 -21.72
C ARG A 448 0.82 -24.64 -21.74
N ARG A 449 1.72 -24.29 -22.67
CA ARG A 449 3.06 -24.90 -22.78
C ARG A 449 3.87 -24.65 -21.52
N GLU A 450 3.86 -23.41 -21.03
CA GLU A 450 4.56 -23.02 -19.82
C GLU A 450 4.07 -23.81 -18.61
N LEU A 451 2.76 -23.88 -18.37
CA LEU A 451 2.17 -24.63 -17.27
C LEU A 451 2.48 -26.14 -17.35
N ARG A 452 2.52 -26.70 -18.58
CA ARG A 452 2.91 -28.10 -18.80
C ARG A 452 4.37 -28.34 -18.43
N GLU A 453 5.29 -27.47 -18.86
CA GLU A 453 6.71 -27.59 -18.54
C GLU A 453 7.03 -27.40 -17.05
N HIS A 454 6.17 -26.67 -16.33
CA HIS A 454 6.26 -26.50 -14.88
C HIS A 454 5.42 -27.53 -14.08
N GLY A 455 4.86 -28.55 -14.77
CA GLY A 455 4.10 -29.63 -14.11
C GLY A 455 2.80 -29.20 -13.44
N LYS A 456 2.23 -28.05 -13.85
CA LYS A 456 0.98 -27.51 -13.30
C LYS A 456 -0.26 -28.09 -13.99
N ILE A 457 -0.12 -28.61 -15.22
CA ILE A 457 -1.15 -29.32 -15.98
C ILE A 457 -0.56 -30.57 -16.62
N ASN A 458 -1.40 -31.61 -16.78
CA ASN A 458 -0.99 -32.90 -17.30
C ASN A 458 -1.63 -33.24 -18.68
N SER A 459 -2.72 -32.56 -19.03
CA SER A 459 -3.45 -32.82 -20.30
C SER A 459 -4.03 -31.53 -20.88
N ASP A 460 -4.34 -31.54 -22.18
CA ASP A 460 -5.01 -30.43 -22.85
C ASP A 460 -6.45 -30.26 -22.39
N ARG A 461 -7.11 -31.34 -21.99
CA ARG A 461 -8.42 -31.27 -21.36
C ARG A 461 -8.39 -30.52 -20.06
N GLN A 462 -7.43 -30.83 -19.16
CA GLN A 462 -7.25 -30.11 -17.89
C GLN A 462 -7.01 -28.62 -18.12
N TRP A 463 -6.22 -28.27 -19.16
CA TRP A 463 -6.02 -26.89 -19.56
C TRP A 463 -7.32 -26.18 -19.93
N ASP A 464 -8.14 -26.79 -20.80
CA ASP A 464 -9.40 -26.20 -21.24
C ASP A 464 -10.41 -26.07 -20.09
N GLU A 465 -10.44 -27.01 -19.13
CA GLU A 465 -11.23 -26.92 -17.92
C GLU A 465 -10.80 -25.73 -17.05
N MET A 466 -9.49 -25.53 -16.88
CA MET A 466 -8.94 -24.37 -16.18
C MET A 466 -9.26 -23.05 -16.89
N GLN A 467 -9.13 -23.00 -18.22
CA GLN A 467 -9.49 -21.81 -19.00
C GLN A 467 -10.97 -21.43 -18.84
N VAL A 468 -11.88 -22.41 -18.95
CA VAL A 468 -13.32 -22.17 -18.77
C VAL A 468 -13.61 -21.64 -17.38
N ALA A 469 -13.01 -22.22 -16.34
CA ALA A 469 -13.17 -21.75 -14.96
C ALA A 469 -12.65 -20.31 -14.80
N PHE A 470 -11.46 -20.02 -15.32
CA PHE A 470 -10.83 -18.71 -15.23
C PHE A 470 -11.59 -17.62 -15.99
N LEU A 471 -11.97 -17.87 -17.24
CA LEU A 471 -12.73 -16.92 -18.06
C LEU A 471 -14.11 -16.60 -17.48
N ASN A 472 -14.75 -17.57 -16.81
CA ASN A 472 -16.01 -17.33 -16.08
C ASN A 472 -15.82 -16.49 -14.82
N MET A 473 -14.71 -16.67 -14.10
CA MET A 473 -14.42 -15.95 -12.88
C MET A 473 -13.94 -14.49 -13.15
N HIS A 474 -13.17 -14.31 -14.22
CA HIS A 474 -12.58 -13.03 -14.57
C HIS A 474 -13.62 -11.99 -15.00
N THR A 475 -13.45 -10.75 -14.50
CA THR A 475 -14.23 -9.56 -14.91
C THR A 475 -13.27 -8.44 -15.25
N TYR A 476 -13.60 -7.65 -16.29
CA TYR A 476 -12.92 -6.37 -16.53
C TYR A 476 -13.51 -5.32 -15.62
N PHE A 477 -12.71 -4.35 -15.22
CA PHE A 477 -13.05 -3.32 -14.24
C PHE A 477 -13.31 -1.96 -14.87
N THR A 478 -12.44 -1.52 -15.80
CA THR A 478 -12.58 -0.21 -16.42
C THR A 478 -13.67 -0.19 -17.51
N PRO A 479 -14.40 0.92 -17.66
CA PRO A 479 -15.35 1.10 -18.77
C PRO A 479 -14.74 0.81 -20.13
N THR A 480 -13.49 1.23 -20.36
CA THR A 480 -12.78 1.02 -21.62
C THR A 480 -12.51 -0.45 -21.90
N ALA A 481 -12.05 -1.23 -20.92
CA ALA A 481 -11.81 -2.67 -21.09
C ALA A 481 -13.13 -3.42 -21.28
N ILE A 482 -14.17 -3.10 -20.52
CA ILE A 482 -15.50 -3.68 -20.69
C ILE A 482 -16.01 -3.44 -22.12
N ALA A 483 -15.97 -2.20 -22.59
CA ALA A 483 -16.46 -1.86 -23.93
C ALA A 483 -15.66 -2.52 -25.06
N SER A 484 -14.33 -2.66 -24.89
CA SER A 484 -13.45 -3.12 -25.98
C SER A 484 -13.13 -4.62 -25.95
N ARG A 485 -13.31 -5.31 -24.82
CA ARG A 485 -12.83 -6.68 -24.60
C ARG A 485 -13.90 -7.68 -24.18
N GLN A 486 -14.95 -7.24 -23.46
CA GLN A 486 -15.91 -8.17 -22.86
C GLN A 486 -16.63 -9.05 -23.88
N ALA A 487 -17.07 -8.48 -25.01
CA ALA A 487 -17.79 -9.23 -26.03
C ALA A 487 -16.92 -10.34 -26.65
N LYS A 488 -15.66 -10.02 -26.97
CA LYS A 488 -14.73 -10.99 -27.54
C LYS A 488 -14.29 -12.05 -26.52
N LYS A 489 -14.13 -11.67 -25.23
CA LYS A 489 -13.85 -12.64 -24.16
C LYS A 489 -14.97 -13.68 -24.04
N ILE A 490 -16.23 -13.25 -24.14
CA ILE A 490 -17.38 -14.18 -24.13
C ILE A 490 -17.32 -15.12 -25.32
N GLN A 491 -17.01 -14.62 -26.53
CA GLN A 491 -16.84 -15.46 -27.72
C GLN A 491 -15.71 -16.47 -27.50
N ASN A 492 -14.54 -16.06 -27.05
CA ASN A 492 -13.39 -16.91 -26.76
C ASN A 492 -13.75 -18.03 -25.75
N LEU A 493 -14.50 -17.66 -24.68
CA LEU A 493 -15.00 -18.63 -23.70
C LEU A 493 -15.91 -19.71 -24.35
N GLU A 494 -16.82 -19.29 -25.20
CA GLU A 494 -17.71 -20.27 -25.90
C GLU A 494 -16.91 -21.19 -26.86
N GLU A 495 -15.89 -20.67 -27.53
CA GLU A 495 -15.00 -21.47 -28.37
C GLU A 495 -14.26 -22.55 -27.54
N VAL A 496 -13.73 -22.19 -26.36
CA VAL A 496 -13.11 -23.17 -25.45
C VAL A 496 -14.13 -24.19 -24.93
N LYS A 497 -15.34 -23.76 -24.54
CA LYS A 497 -16.43 -24.67 -24.13
C LYS A 497 -16.83 -25.66 -25.24
N VAL A 498 -16.88 -25.23 -26.52
CA VAL A 498 -17.17 -26.10 -27.66
C VAL A 498 -16.06 -27.13 -27.83
N ARG A 499 -14.78 -26.71 -27.72
CA ARG A 499 -13.64 -27.65 -27.81
C ARG A 499 -13.70 -28.69 -26.69
N LEU A 500 -13.98 -28.25 -25.43
CA LEU A 500 -14.12 -29.13 -24.28
C LEU A 500 -15.27 -30.15 -24.46
N LYS A 501 -16.42 -29.74 -25.06
CA LYS A 501 -17.56 -30.63 -25.36
C LYS A 501 -17.26 -31.65 -26.45
N ARG A 502 -16.49 -31.27 -27.47
CA ARG A 502 -16.10 -32.20 -28.54
C ARG A 502 -15.21 -33.32 -28.03
N ASN A 503 -14.44 -33.06 -26.98
CA ASN A 503 -13.54 -34.01 -26.35
C ASN A 503 -12.51 -34.66 -27.34
N ASP A 504 -12.10 -33.89 -28.33
CA ASP A 504 -11.16 -34.34 -29.41
C ASP A 504 -9.71 -34.13 -28.94
N TYR A 505 -9.38 -34.58 -27.71
CA TYR A 505 -8.03 -34.52 -27.18
C TYR A 505 -7.26 -35.78 -27.54
N ALA A 506 -6.11 -35.60 -28.18
CA ALA A 506 -5.14 -36.67 -28.35
C ALA A 506 -4.36 -36.79 -27.06
N ASP A 507 -4.78 -37.67 -26.17
CA ASP A 507 -4.05 -38.00 -24.93
C ASP A 507 -2.83 -38.90 -25.25
#